data_7a0a40388167d85997d02a0bb32b4302
#
_entry.id   7a0a40388167d85997d02a0bb32b4302
#
_cell.length_a   1.000
_cell.length_b   1.000
_cell.length_c   1.000
_cell.angle_alpha   90.00
_cell.angle_beta   90.00
_cell.angle_gamma   90.00
#
_symmetry.space_group_name_H-M   'P 1'
#
loop_
_entity.id
_entity.type
_entity.pdbx_description
1 polymer ?
#
loop_
_entity_poly.entity_id
_entity_poly.type
_entity_poly.pdbx_seq_one_letter_code
_entity_poly.pdbx_strand_id
1 'polypeptide(L)'
;MLFRSRHEDRKPDGQECPSYGSIFSCRSPEGTLVMQKLIVGCGYLGRRVAAAWRKAGHEVTALTRSAANAEELSRLGVRPVIGDVCFPTTLTALPTVETVLFAVGFDRTSGRSQHEVYVDGLRNVLNQVASRCERFIYISSSSVYGQSAGEWVDETSHCEPVQSGGQCCLAAETLVREFFPFTNQTAVQRPCANVLRLSGIYGPGRLLSRIESLRAGVPLPGQGKAWLNLIHVDDAVAAVLACEQRGQPGETYLISDDRPIRREEYYSLLARLVGAPPPVFVDDQPAKRGSGGLNKRCSNKKAHVELGLTLTYTTLTAGLPHARGLPAAATSSDESPSIPPTAPAE
;
A
#
# COMPACT_ATOMS: atom_id res chain seq x y z
N MET A 1 50.67 -70.41 3.59
CA MET A 1 49.95 -69.82 4.71
C MET A 1 49.29 -68.55 4.21
N LEU A 2 47.96 -68.57 4.19
CA LEU A 2 47.09 -67.56 3.61
C LEU A 2 46.92 -66.41 4.62
N PHE A 3 47.02 -65.16 4.15
CA PHE A 3 46.42 -64.02 4.80
C PHE A 3 45.68 -63.19 3.74
N ARG A 4 44.34 -63.17 3.86
CA ARG A 4 43.40 -62.33 3.15
C ARG A 4 43.39 -60.96 3.79
N SER A 5 43.71 -59.91 3.08
CA SER A 5 43.44 -58.53 3.46
C SER A 5 42.05 -58.11 2.88
N ARG A 6 41.15 -57.69 3.77
CA ARG A 6 39.87 -57.06 3.43
C ARG A 6 40.15 -55.60 3.08
N HIS A 7 39.77 -55.19 1.90
CA HIS A 7 39.61 -53.79 1.55
C HIS A 7 38.28 -53.27 2.18
N GLU A 8 38.40 -52.34 3.08
CA GLU A 8 37.26 -51.47 3.49
C GLU A 8 37.27 -50.24 2.64
N ASP A 9 36.22 -50.12 1.81
CA ASP A 9 35.89 -48.89 1.09
C ASP A 9 35.37 -47.86 2.07
N ARG A 10 36.18 -46.84 2.36
CA ARG A 10 35.72 -45.59 3.02
C ARG A 10 35.11 -44.68 1.96
N LYS A 11 33.80 -44.41 2.06
CA LYS A 11 33.14 -43.33 1.37
C LYS A 11 33.65 -41.97 1.93
N PRO A 12 33.86 -40.95 1.09
CA PRO A 12 34.22 -39.61 1.55
C PRO A 12 33.00 -38.98 2.27
N ASP A 13 33.33 -38.34 3.38
CA ASP A 13 32.39 -37.62 4.25
C ASP A 13 31.63 -36.59 3.44
N GLY A 14 30.31 -36.81 3.35
CA GLY A 14 29.38 -35.80 2.88
C GLY A 14 29.28 -34.69 3.93
N GLN A 15 29.91 -33.57 3.66
CA GLN A 15 29.54 -32.32 4.32
C GLN A 15 28.10 -31.96 3.90
N GLU A 16 27.13 -32.17 4.79
CA GLU A 16 25.83 -31.55 4.69
C GLU A 16 26.04 -30.04 4.81
N CYS A 17 25.76 -29.33 3.73
CA CYS A 17 25.58 -27.88 3.78
C CYS A 17 24.48 -27.58 4.80
N PRO A 18 24.70 -26.71 5.80
CA PRO A 18 23.63 -26.29 6.69
C PRO A 18 22.60 -25.53 5.83
N SER A 19 21.43 -26.15 5.63
CA SER A 19 20.25 -25.47 5.17
C SER A 19 19.93 -24.39 6.21
N TYR A 20 20.18 -23.14 5.88
CA TYR A 20 19.64 -21.99 6.61
C TYR A 20 18.12 -21.97 6.43
N GLY A 21 17.44 -22.79 7.20
CA GLY A 21 16.02 -22.69 7.41
C GLY A 21 15.74 -21.37 8.13
N SER A 22 14.79 -20.60 7.62
CA SER A 22 14.22 -19.43 8.28
C SER A 22 14.00 -19.75 9.78
N ILE A 23 14.64 -18.99 10.66
CA ILE A 23 14.66 -19.23 12.12
C ILE A 23 13.28 -19.07 12.75
N PHE A 24 12.25 -18.67 11.97
CA PHE A 24 10.96 -18.19 12.44
C PHE A 24 9.74 -18.95 11.92
N SER A 25 9.89 -19.95 11.07
CA SER A 25 8.74 -20.65 10.49
C SER A 25 8.27 -21.81 11.34
N CYS A 26 7.12 -21.65 12.00
CA CYS A 26 6.34 -22.74 12.54
C CYS A 26 5.38 -23.25 11.46
N ARG A 27 5.19 -24.58 11.33
CA ARG A 27 4.17 -25.13 10.43
C ARG A 27 2.85 -25.26 11.19
N SER A 28 1.74 -24.90 10.54
CA SER A 28 0.41 -25.22 11.05
C SER A 28 0.22 -26.75 11.10
N PRO A 29 -0.78 -27.28 11.84
CA PRO A 29 -1.14 -28.69 11.81
C PRO A 29 -1.44 -29.22 10.40
N GLU A 30 -1.82 -28.34 9.47
CA GLU A 30 -2.10 -28.64 8.06
C GLU A 30 -0.87 -28.47 7.14
N GLY A 31 0.33 -28.24 7.71
CA GLY A 31 1.59 -28.14 6.97
C GLY A 31 1.86 -26.77 6.33
N THR A 32 0.97 -25.79 6.50
CA THR A 32 1.15 -24.41 5.97
C THR A 32 2.21 -23.67 6.80
N LEU A 33 3.09 -22.93 6.13
CA LEU A 33 4.12 -22.12 6.78
C LEU A 33 3.47 -20.91 7.47
N VAL A 34 3.49 -20.91 8.81
CA VAL A 34 3.02 -19.77 9.61
C VAL A 34 4.14 -18.74 9.70
N MET A 35 3.89 -17.53 9.20
CA MET A 35 4.85 -16.42 9.23
C MET A 35 4.44 -15.38 10.27
N GLN A 36 5.44 -14.73 10.86
CA GLN A 36 5.26 -13.61 11.78
C GLN A 36 5.19 -12.30 10.99
N LYS A 37 4.18 -11.49 11.22
CA LYS A 37 3.95 -10.23 10.52
C LYS A 37 3.84 -9.07 11.50
N LEU A 38 4.42 -7.92 11.16
CA LEU A 38 4.31 -6.70 11.96
C LEU A 38 3.66 -5.59 11.14
N ILE A 39 2.65 -4.93 11.71
CA ILE A 39 2.03 -3.74 11.14
C ILE A 39 2.32 -2.55 12.05
N VAL A 40 3.00 -1.57 11.51
CA VAL A 40 3.20 -0.24 12.12
C VAL A 40 2.24 0.73 11.44
N GLY A 41 1.21 1.17 12.16
CA GLY A 41 0.10 1.94 11.59
C GLY A 41 -1.10 1.07 11.19
N CYS A 42 -1.67 0.36 12.16
CA CYS A 42 -2.83 -0.52 11.96
C CYS A 42 -4.16 0.28 11.92
N GLY A 43 -4.23 1.23 10.99
CA GLY A 43 -5.40 2.06 10.69
C GLY A 43 -6.28 1.46 9.57
N TYR A 44 -6.80 2.32 8.68
CA TYR A 44 -7.77 1.95 7.66
C TYR A 44 -7.27 0.86 6.69
N LEU A 45 -6.04 0.99 6.16
CA LEU A 45 -5.39 -0.04 5.33
C LEU A 45 -4.84 -1.18 6.20
N GLY A 46 -4.10 -0.85 7.25
CA GLY A 46 -3.40 -1.85 8.07
C GLY A 46 -4.33 -2.90 8.69
N ARG A 47 -5.54 -2.53 9.15
CA ARG A 47 -6.54 -3.47 9.68
C ARG A 47 -7.00 -4.49 8.64
N ARG A 48 -7.16 -4.07 7.38
CA ARG A 48 -7.56 -4.95 6.28
C ARG A 48 -6.43 -5.90 5.87
N VAL A 49 -5.20 -5.40 5.84
CA VAL A 49 -4.02 -6.26 5.62
C VAL A 49 -3.88 -7.26 6.77
N ALA A 50 -4.06 -6.82 8.04
CA ALA A 50 -4.06 -7.73 9.19
C ALA A 50 -5.09 -8.85 9.05
N ALA A 51 -6.32 -8.52 8.65
CA ALA A 51 -7.37 -9.50 8.41
C ALA A 51 -7.01 -10.49 7.29
N ALA A 52 -6.41 -10.00 6.19
CA ALA A 52 -5.96 -10.84 5.09
C ALA A 52 -4.83 -11.80 5.52
N TRP A 53 -3.82 -11.32 6.22
CA TRP A 53 -2.73 -12.15 6.76
C TRP A 53 -3.24 -13.17 7.77
N ARG A 54 -4.14 -12.77 8.67
CA ARG A 54 -4.79 -13.69 9.62
C ARG A 54 -5.58 -14.79 8.91
N LYS A 55 -6.36 -14.42 7.88
CA LYS A 55 -7.10 -15.37 7.04
C LYS A 55 -6.18 -16.36 6.33
N ALA A 56 -4.97 -15.93 5.96
CA ALA A 56 -3.94 -16.79 5.38
C ALA A 56 -3.17 -17.64 6.42
N GLY A 57 -3.56 -17.58 7.72
CA GLY A 57 -2.97 -18.39 8.78
C GLY A 57 -1.71 -17.80 9.42
N HIS A 58 -1.37 -16.54 9.13
CA HIS A 58 -0.19 -15.90 9.70
C HIS A 58 -0.46 -15.29 11.07
N GLU A 59 0.57 -15.18 11.90
CA GLU A 59 0.53 -14.45 13.16
C GLU A 59 0.83 -12.97 12.91
N VAL A 60 -0.06 -12.09 13.38
CA VAL A 60 0.04 -10.66 13.14
C VAL A 60 0.19 -9.89 14.43
N THR A 61 1.26 -9.13 14.53
CA THR A 61 1.49 -8.13 15.58
C THR A 61 1.23 -6.74 15.02
N ALA A 62 0.64 -5.83 15.80
CA ALA A 62 0.41 -4.45 15.37
C ALA A 62 0.79 -3.45 16.44
N LEU A 63 1.57 -2.43 16.06
CA LEU A 63 1.87 -1.28 16.90
C LEU A 63 0.66 -0.34 16.95
N THR A 64 0.24 0.04 18.15
CA THR A 64 -0.85 0.99 18.39
C THR A 64 -0.54 1.93 19.54
N ARG A 65 -1.04 3.17 19.47
CA ARG A 65 -0.80 4.20 20.49
C ARG A 65 -1.72 4.12 21.72
N SER A 66 -2.87 3.45 21.59
CA SER A 66 -3.89 3.47 22.64
C SER A 66 -4.31 2.10 23.11
N ALA A 67 -4.63 1.97 24.40
CA ALA A 67 -5.17 0.75 25.01
C ALA A 67 -6.50 0.33 24.35
N ALA A 68 -7.39 1.30 24.04
CA ALA A 68 -8.67 1.01 23.41
C ALA A 68 -8.49 0.33 22.03
N ASN A 69 -7.54 0.83 21.21
CA ASN A 69 -7.21 0.17 19.94
C ASN A 69 -6.53 -1.18 20.15
N ALA A 70 -5.74 -1.35 21.23
CA ALA A 70 -5.12 -2.63 21.55
C ALA A 70 -6.17 -3.70 21.86
N GLU A 71 -7.20 -3.37 22.62
CA GLU A 71 -8.32 -4.29 22.90
C GLU A 71 -9.08 -4.67 21.62
N GLU A 72 -9.33 -3.71 20.73
CA GLU A 72 -10.01 -3.96 19.46
C GLU A 72 -9.16 -4.88 18.57
N LEU A 73 -7.86 -4.65 18.47
CA LEU A 73 -6.93 -5.50 17.73
C LEU A 73 -6.89 -6.92 18.30
N SER A 74 -6.89 -7.05 19.62
CA SER A 74 -6.94 -8.37 20.29
C SER A 74 -8.21 -9.14 19.93
N ARG A 75 -9.38 -8.48 19.90
CA ARG A 75 -10.65 -9.12 19.46
C ARG A 75 -10.60 -9.60 18.01
N LEU A 76 -9.80 -8.95 17.17
CA LEU A 76 -9.54 -9.35 15.79
C LEU A 76 -8.46 -10.43 15.65
N GLY A 77 -7.93 -10.94 16.77
CA GLY A 77 -6.86 -11.93 16.80
C GLY A 77 -5.49 -11.38 16.39
N VAL A 78 -5.29 -10.07 16.44
CA VAL A 78 -4.02 -9.39 16.19
C VAL A 78 -3.36 -9.10 17.53
N ARG A 79 -2.09 -9.45 17.70
CA ARG A 79 -1.32 -9.18 18.91
C ARG A 79 -0.95 -7.70 18.98
N PRO A 80 -1.46 -6.91 19.94
CA PRO A 80 -1.10 -5.50 20.03
C PRO A 80 0.24 -5.32 20.76
N VAL A 81 1.01 -4.34 20.30
CA VAL A 81 2.13 -3.72 21.02
C VAL A 81 1.76 -2.26 21.23
N ILE A 82 1.72 -1.80 22.48
CA ILE A 82 1.44 -0.39 22.80
C ILE A 82 2.73 0.39 22.66
N GLY A 83 2.74 1.40 21.78
CA GLY A 83 3.88 2.29 21.55
C GLY A 83 3.56 3.35 20.50
N ASP A 84 4.42 4.35 20.42
CA ASP A 84 4.32 5.46 19.47
C ASP A 84 5.63 5.59 18.69
N VAL A 85 5.55 5.66 17.37
CA VAL A 85 6.71 5.79 16.48
C VAL A 85 7.58 7.01 16.83
N CYS A 86 6.98 8.06 17.41
CA CYS A 86 7.69 9.25 17.84
C CYS A 86 8.47 9.07 19.16
N PHE A 87 8.30 7.95 19.87
CA PHE A 87 8.97 7.66 21.14
C PHE A 87 9.76 6.34 21.06
N PRO A 88 11.06 6.39 20.75
CA PRO A 88 11.88 5.19 20.50
C PRO A 88 11.86 4.17 21.65
N THR A 89 11.80 4.64 22.88
CA THR A 89 11.77 3.78 24.08
C THR A 89 10.54 2.87 24.14
N THR A 90 9.44 3.25 23.49
CA THR A 90 8.21 2.45 23.42
C THR A 90 8.24 1.37 22.35
N LEU A 91 9.28 1.36 21.50
CA LEU A 91 9.41 0.45 20.35
C LEU A 91 10.27 -0.78 20.64
N THR A 92 10.88 -0.87 21.82
CA THR A 92 11.80 -1.94 22.20
C THR A 92 11.15 -3.33 22.23
N ALA A 93 9.82 -3.39 22.43
CA ALA A 93 9.03 -4.61 22.44
C ALA A 93 8.59 -5.11 21.03
N LEU A 94 9.01 -4.44 19.95
CA LEU A 94 8.70 -4.89 18.60
C LEU A 94 9.38 -6.24 18.32
N PRO A 95 8.64 -7.23 17.77
CA PRO A 95 9.17 -8.57 17.53
C PRO A 95 10.10 -8.61 16.31
N THR A 96 10.86 -9.70 16.20
CA THR A 96 11.48 -10.14 14.96
C THR A 96 10.42 -10.84 14.11
N VAL A 97 10.36 -10.52 12.82
CA VAL A 97 9.29 -10.99 11.92
C VAL A 97 9.82 -11.18 10.49
N GLU A 98 9.09 -11.92 9.66
CA GLU A 98 9.42 -12.03 8.23
C GLU A 98 9.04 -10.76 7.47
N THR A 99 7.87 -10.18 7.75
CA THR A 99 7.39 -9.00 7.02
C THR A 99 6.97 -7.88 7.96
N VAL A 100 7.46 -6.67 7.69
CA VAL A 100 7.00 -5.43 8.31
C VAL A 100 6.24 -4.61 7.28
N LEU A 101 5.01 -4.21 7.61
CA LEU A 101 4.25 -3.19 6.88
C LEU A 101 4.27 -1.89 7.66
N PHE A 102 4.87 -0.84 7.10
CA PHE A 102 4.79 0.51 7.65
C PHE A 102 3.72 1.32 6.91
N ALA A 103 2.58 1.55 7.55
CA ALA A 103 1.41 2.23 7.01
C ALA A 103 0.87 3.32 7.95
N VAL A 104 1.78 4.05 8.60
CA VAL A 104 1.42 5.12 9.55
C VAL A 104 0.74 6.27 8.83
N GLY A 105 -0.47 6.61 9.26
CA GLY A 105 -1.20 7.80 8.81
C GLY A 105 -0.93 9.00 9.72
N PHE A 106 -1.04 10.21 9.15
CA PHE A 106 -0.89 11.45 9.91
C PHE A 106 -2.20 11.83 10.63
N ASP A 107 -2.11 11.91 11.93
CA ASP A 107 -3.17 12.41 12.78
C ASP A 107 -2.97 13.92 13.03
N ARG A 108 -3.81 14.74 12.39
CA ARG A 108 -3.73 16.21 12.47
C ARG A 108 -4.05 16.77 13.84
N THR A 109 -4.68 15.98 14.70
CA THR A 109 -5.03 16.38 16.07
C THR A 109 -3.93 16.05 17.08
N SER A 110 -2.87 15.35 16.65
CA SER A 110 -1.79 14.89 17.52
C SER A 110 -0.86 16.02 18.04
N GLY A 111 -0.95 17.23 17.47
CA GLY A 111 -0.04 18.35 17.78
C GLY A 111 1.37 18.17 17.19
N ARG A 112 1.63 17.11 16.42
CA ARG A 112 2.94 16.83 15.81
C ARG A 112 3.01 17.30 14.37
N SER A 113 4.22 17.52 13.89
CA SER A 113 4.48 17.77 12.46
C SER A 113 4.42 16.47 11.64
N GLN A 114 4.19 16.62 10.35
CA GLN A 114 4.29 15.47 9.42
C GLN A 114 5.71 14.89 9.38
N HIS A 115 6.74 15.72 9.52
CA HIS A 115 8.13 15.26 9.53
C HIS A 115 8.41 14.35 10.75
N GLU A 116 8.01 14.79 11.96
CA GLU A 116 8.18 13.97 13.17
C GLU A 116 7.52 12.58 13.04
N VAL A 117 6.35 12.51 12.39
CA VAL A 117 5.62 11.22 12.27
C VAL A 117 6.16 10.37 11.12
N TYR A 118 6.35 10.97 9.94
CA TYR A 118 6.66 10.21 8.72
C TYR A 118 8.15 9.93 8.53
N VAL A 119 9.03 10.82 9.02
CA VAL A 119 10.48 10.67 8.83
C VAL A 119 11.14 10.20 10.13
N ASP A 120 11.01 10.99 11.21
CA ASP A 120 11.66 10.64 12.48
C ASP A 120 11.04 9.38 13.08
N GLY A 121 9.70 9.26 13.04
CA GLY A 121 8.99 8.07 13.48
C GLY A 121 9.35 6.82 12.68
N LEU A 122 9.51 6.94 11.37
CA LEU A 122 10.00 5.84 10.52
C LEU A 122 11.43 5.46 10.90
N ARG A 123 12.34 6.43 11.09
CA ARG A 123 13.72 6.19 11.51
C ARG A 123 13.77 5.42 12.84
N ASN A 124 12.95 5.80 13.80
CA ASN A 124 12.86 5.10 15.08
C ASN A 124 12.44 3.64 14.93
N VAL A 125 11.45 3.36 14.05
CA VAL A 125 11.01 1.99 13.76
C VAL A 125 12.11 1.22 13.03
N LEU A 126 12.72 1.79 11.99
CA LEU A 126 13.79 1.15 11.22
C LEU A 126 14.98 0.75 12.09
N ASN A 127 15.39 1.60 13.04
CA ASN A 127 16.43 1.28 14.02
C ASN A 127 16.10 0.03 14.87
N GLN A 128 14.82 -0.30 15.03
CA GLN A 128 14.40 -1.48 15.80
C GLN A 128 14.22 -2.73 14.93
N VAL A 129 13.77 -2.59 13.68
CA VAL A 129 13.30 -3.74 12.90
C VAL A 129 14.15 -4.06 11.67
N ALA A 130 14.97 -3.14 11.14
CA ALA A 130 15.65 -3.34 9.86
C ALA A 130 16.57 -4.58 9.83
N SER A 131 17.22 -4.90 10.96
CA SER A 131 18.05 -6.13 11.10
C SER A 131 17.25 -7.35 11.57
N ARG A 132 15.94 -7.20 11.82
CA ARG A 132 15.07 -8.21 12.42
C ARG A 132 13.83 -8.50 11.56
N CYS A 133 13.88 -8.17 10.27
CA CYS A 133 12.86 -8.55 9.30
C CYS A 133 13.53 -9.02 8.01
N GLU A 134 12.80 -9.82 7.23
CA GLU A 134 13.26 -10.24 5.89
C GLU A 134 12.78 -9.27 4.82
N ARG A 135 11.57 -8.70 5.00
CA ARG A 135 10.95 -7.75 4.08
C ARG A 135 10.32 -6.57 4.82
N PHE A 136 10.60 -5.38 4.32
CA PHE A 136 9.99 -4.14 4.78
C PHE A 136 9.18 -3.51 3.65
N ILE A 137 7.87 -3.30 3.86
CA ILE A 137 6.98 -2.65 2.89
C ILE A 137 6.60 -1.28 3.45
N TYR A 138 7.04 -0.23 2.76
CA TYR A 138 6.71 1.15 3.11
C TYR A 138 5.53 1.65 2.26
N ILE A 139 4.47 2.12 2.90
CA ILE A 139 3.35 2.78 2.24
C ILE A 139 3.66 4.26 2.07
N SER A 140 4.00 4.63 0.85
CA SER A 140 4.21 6.00 0.39
C SER A 140 2.95 6.54 -0.30
N SER A 141 3.06 7.65 -0.97
CA SER A 141 1.95 8.33 -1.62
C SER A 141 2.33 8.83 -3.01
N SER A 142 1.40 8.81 -3.95
CA SER A 142 1.55 9.48 -5.24
C SER A 142 1.72 11.01 -5.12
N SER A 143 1.61 11.59 -3.92
CA SER A 143 1.88 13.00 -3.66
C SER A 143 3.36 13.39 -3.79
N VAL A 144 4.27 12.43 -3.92
CA VAL A 144 5.69 12.66 -4.24
C VAL A 144 5.89 13.26 -5.65
N TYR A 145 4.92 13.08 -6.54
CA TYR A 145 4.94 13.64 -7.89
C TYR A 145 4.33 15.04 -7.91
N GLY A 146 5.10 16.04 -8.37
CA GLY A 146 4.71 17.45 -8.41
C GLY A 146 4.02 17.92 -9.70
N GLN A 147 3.85 17.07 -10.70
CA GLN A 147 3.31 17.38 -12.01
C GLN A 147 1.91 18.01 -11.93
N SER A 148 1.67 19.07 -12.76
CA SER A 148 0.47 19.91 -12.67
C SER A 148 -0.23 20.21 -14.01
N ALA A 149 0.29 19.70 -15.14
CA ALA A 149 -0.28 19.95 -16.47
C ALA A 149 -1.06 18.74 -17.05
N GLY A 150 -1.31 17.72 -16.24
CA GLY A 150 -2.07 16.54 -16.66
C GLY A 150 -1.22 15.42 -17.24
N GLU A 151 0.08 15.44 -16.98
CA GLU A 151 1.04 14.46 -17.47
C GLU A 151 0.78 13.06 -16.88
N TRP A 152 1.20 12.04 -17.61
CA TRP A 152 1.35 10.71 -17.05
C TRP A 152 2.62 10.64 -16.21
N VAL A 153 2.50 9.99 -15.06
CA VAL A 153 3.62 9.68 -14.16
C VAL A 153 3.65 8.20 -13.85
N ASP A 154 4.86 7.67 -13.69
CA ASP A 154 5.18 6.32 -13.29
C ASP A 154 6.34 6.33 -12.29
N GLU A 155 6.90 5.18 -11.97
CA GLU A 155 7.99 5.04 -11.00
C GLU A 155 9.30 5.71 -11.44
N THR A 156 9.48 5.92 -12.75
CA THR A 156 10.67 6.58 -13.34
C THR A 156 10.53 8.10 -13.39
N SER A 157 9.31 8.60 -13.22
CA SER A 157 9.01 10.02 -13.30
C SER A 157 9.67 10.81 -12.16
N HIS A 158 10.13 12.00 -12.46
CA HIS A 158 10.78 12.88 -11.49
C HIS A 158 9.84 13.24 -10.33
N CYS A 159 10.37 13.16 -9.10
CA CYS A 159 9.64 13.45 -7.86
C CYS A 159 10.05 14.81 -7.32
N GLU A 160 9.18 15.81 -7.48
CA GLU A 160 9.32 17.17 -6.94
C GLU A 160 8.06 17.57 -6.16
N PRO A 161 7.87 17.03 -4.96
CA PRO A 161 6.67 17.29 -4.19
C PRO A 161 6.59 18.76 -3.74
N VAL A 162 5.48 19.41 -4.08
CA VAL A 162 5.22 20.82 -3.73
C VAL A 162 4.69 20.93 -2.29
N GLN A 163 3.95 19.92 -1.83
CA GLN A 163 3.32 19.94 -0.50
C GLN A 163 4.17 19.23 0.53
N SER A 164 4.14 19.70 1.77
CA SER A 164 4.89 19.13 2.91
C SER A 164 4.66 17.61 3.08
N GLY A 165 3.43 17.12 2.89
CA GLY A 165 3.14 15.69 2.96
C GLY A 165 3.89 14.87 1.92
N GLY A 166 3.97 15.35 0.68
CA GLY A 166 4.75 14.71 -0.39
C GLY A 166 6.25 14.77 -0.12
N GLN A 167 6.74 15.90 0.39
CA GLN A 167 8.16 16.06 0.79
C GLN A 167 8.54 15.08 1.88
N CYS A 168 7.70 14.94 2.92
CA CYS A 168 7.92 13.95 3.97
C CYS A 168 7.87 12.51 3.44
N CYS A 169 6.95 12.19 2.51
CA CYS A 169 6.91 10.86 1.89
C CYS A 169 8.19 10.58 1.11
N LEU A 170 8.69 11.53 0.32
CA LEU A 170 9.92 11.37 -0.47
C LEU A 170 11.16 11.22 0.44
N ALA A 171 11.25 12.03 1.51
CA ALA A 171 12.31 11.90 2.51
C ALA A 171 12.27 10.52 3.22
N ALA A 172 11.06 10.03 3.53
CA ALA A 172 10.88 8.71 4.11
C ALA A 172 11.28 7.58 3.14
N GLU A 173 10.98 7.70 1.83
CA GLU A 173 11.46 6.75 0.81
C GLU A 173 12.99 6.70 0.75
N THR A 174 13.65 7.86 0.82
CA THR A 174 15.11 7.96 0.87
C THR A 174 15.65 7.23 2.09
N LEU A 175 15.05 7.47 3.26
CA LEU A 175 15.42 6.80 4.51
C LEU A 175 15.28 5.27 4.41
N VAL A 176 14.20 4.76 3.81
CA VAL A 176 14.04 3.31 3.59
C VAL A 176 15.18 2.75 2.75
N ARG A 177 15.57 3.45 1.67
CA ARG A 177 16.69 3.02 0.81
C ARG A 177 18.04 3.06 1.52
N GLU A 178 18.24 3.99 2.46
CA GLU A 178 19.45 4.05 3.30
C GLU A 178 19.58 2.84 4.22
N PHE A 179 18.46 2.39 4.81
CA PHE A 179 18.44 1.23 5.71
C PHE A 179 18.50 -0.11 4.97
N PHE A 180 17.99 -0.17 3.73
CA PHE A 180 17.98 -1.36 2.88
C PHE A 180 18.68 -1.07 1.54
N PRO A 181 19.99 -0.84 1.56
CA PRO A 181 20.72 -0.54 0.32
C PRO A 181 20.66 -1.73 -0.62
N PHE A 182 20.26 -1.47 -1.86
CA PHE A 182 20.32 -2.46 -2.92
C PHE A 182 21.79 -2.65 -3.34
N THR A 183 22.33 -3.83 -3.11
CA THR A 183 23.66 -4.18 -3.59
C THR A 183 23.55 -5.38 -4.52
N ASN A 184 24.13 -5.29 -5.73
CA ASN A 184 24.16 -6.37 -6.73
C ASN A 184 24.98 -7.60 -6.30
N GLN A 185 25.32 -7.72 -5.02
CA GLN A 185 26.11 -8.85 -4.52
C GLN A 185 25.19 -10.05 -4.27
N THR A 186 25.52 -11.09 -5.00
CA THR A 186 24.92 -12.40 -5.06
C THR A 186 24.72 -13.09 -3.70
N ALA A 187 23.60 -13.81 -3.61
CA ALA A 187 23.38 -15.07 -2.86
C ALA A 187 23.25 -15.05 -1.35
N VAL A 188 23.24 -13.93 -0.64
CA VAL A 188 22.80 -13.90 0.76
C VAL A 188 21.42 -13.25 0.81
N GLN A 189 20.45 -13.98 1.34
CA GLN A 189 19.10 -13.48 1.61
C GLN A 189 19.22 -12.31 2.60
N ARG A 190 19.32 -11.08 2.08
CA ARG A 190 19.41 -9.86 2.89
C ARG A 190 18.02 -9.32 3.12
N PRO A 191 17.77 -8.64 4.25
CA PRO A 191 16.55 -7.88 4.39
C PRO A 191 16.36 -6.96 3.17
N CYS A 192 15.17 -6.96 2.59
CA CYS A 192 14.85 -6.11 1.45
C CYS A 192 13.68 -5.19 1.77
N ALA A 193 13.60 -4.06 1.06
CA ALA A 193 12.46 -3.17 1.19
C ALA A 193 11.80 -2.90 -0.16
N ASN A 194 10.50 -2.60 -0.09
CA ASN A 194 9.72 -2.11 -1.20
C ASN A 194 8.95 -0.85 -0.81
N VAL A 195 8.74 0.02 -1.77
CA VAL A 195 7.94 1.24 -1.61
C VAL A 195 6.68 1.11 -2.45
N LEU A 196 5.50 1.27 -1.82
CA LEU A 196 4.22 1.34 -2.52
C LEU A 196 3.71 2.78 -2.49
N ARG A 197 3.76 3.49 -3.61
CA ARG A 197 3.21 4.84 -3.78
C ARG A 197 1.72 4.74 -4.08
N LEU A 198 0.90 4.79 -3.04
CA LEU A 198 -0.54 4.68 -3.21
C LEU A 198 -1.15 6.00 -3.69
N SER A 199 -2.09 5.90 -4.62
CA SER A 199 -3.02 6.98 -4.98
C SER A 199 -4.04 7.21 -3.87
N GLY A 200 -5.01 8.10 -4.07
CA GLY A 200 -6.04 8.38 -3.08
C GLY A 200 -6.85 7.14 -2.73
N ILE A 201 -6.68 6.61 -1.52
CA ILE A 201 -7.40 5.40 -1.09
C ILE A 201 -8.86 5.75 -0.81
N TYR A 202 -9.79 5.05 -1.47
CA TYR A 202 -11.22 5.12 -1.19
C TYR A 202 -11.79 3.75 -0.83
N GLY A 203 -13.03 3.71 -0.36
CA GLY A 203 -13.71 2.48 0.04
C GLY A 203 -14.69 2.72 1.18
N PRO A 204 -15.27 1.68 1.79
CA PRO A 204 -16.26 1.81 2.87
C PRO A 204 -15.76 2.70 4.00
N GLY A 205 -16.54 3.78 4.29
CA GLY A 205 -16.21 4.75 5.35
C GLY A 205 -15.13 5.77 5.00
N ARG A 206 -14.63 5.83 3.76
CA ARG A 206 -13.59 6.77 3.36
C ARG A 206 -13.90 7.49 2.05
N LEU A 207 -13.44 8.78 1.92
CA LEU A 207 -13.68 9.70 0.79
C LEU A 207 -15.16 10.11 0.58
N LEU A 208 -16.04 9.77 1.49
CA LEU A 208 -17.46 10.13 1.41
C LEU A 208 -17.80 11.43 2.19
N SER A 209 -16.78 12.13 2.70
CA SER A 209 -16.95 13.31 3.57
C SER A 209 -17.61 14.52 2.89
N ARG A 210 -17.76 14.53 1.57
CA ARG A 210 -18.42 15.61 0.83
C ARG A 210 -19.85 15.31 0.44
N ILE A 211 -20.42 14.19 0.82
CA ILE A 211 -21.79 13.82 0.48
C ILE A 211 -22.78 14.86 0.98
N GLU A 212 -22.65 15.28 2.24
CA GLU A 212 -23.56 16.28 2.83
C GLU A 212 -23.45 17.64 2.11
N SER A 213 -22.21 18.08 1.78
CA SER A 213 -22.00 19.29 1.01
C SER A 213 -22.60 19.20 -0.40
N LEU A 214 -22.49 18.05 -1.06
CA LEU A 214 -23.12 17.81 -2.37
C LEU A 214 -24.64 17.85 -2.29
N ARG A 215 -25.24 17.20 -1.29
CA ARG A 215 -26.69 17.24 -1.06
C ARG A 215 -27.20 18.65 -0.80
N ALA A 216 -26.43 19.45 -0.09
CA ALA A 216 -26.72 20.84 0.18
C ALA A 216 -26.44 21.79 -1.01
N GLY A 217 -25.95 21.26 -2.15
CA GLY A 217 -25.60 22.07 -3.31
C GLY A 217 -24.43 23.04 -3.10
N VAL A 218 -23.58 22.77 -2.09
CA VAL A 218 -22.42 23.65 -1.78
C VAL A 218 -21.39 23.55 -2.90
N PRO A 219 -20.96 24.69 -3.49
CA PRO A 219 -19.97 24.70 -4.56
C PRO A 219 -18.64 24.08 -4.12
N LEU A 220 -18.00 23.38 -5.04
CA LEU A 220 -16.72 22.72 -4.83
C LEU A 220 -15.56 23.64 -5.24
N PRO A 221 -14.57 23.90 -4.37
CA PRO A 221 -13.44 24.74 -4.71
C PRO A 221 -12.49 24.06 -5.68
N GLY A 222 -11.89 24.88 -6.57
CA GLY A 222 -10.85 24.46 -7.52
C GLY A 222 -11.39 23.82 -8.81
N GLN A 223 -10.47 23.47 -9.71
CA GLN A 223 -10.78 23.09 -11.09
C GLN A 223 -11.44 21.71 -11.20
N GLY A 224 -12.62 21.64 -11.83
CA GLY A 224 -13.31 20.39 -12.15
C GLY A 224 -12.52 19.49 -13.12
N LYS A 225 -11.76 20.10 -14.05
CA LYS A 225 -10.98 19.41 -15.07
C LYS A 225 -9.67 18.77 -14.57
N ALA A 226 -9.24 19.02 -13.33
CA ALA A 226 -8.04 18.38 -12.77
C ALA A 226 -8.24 16.86 -12.60
N TRP A 227 -7.16 16.11 -12.84
CA TRP A 227 -7.17 14.66 -12.69
C TRP A 227 -7.10 14.24 -11.22
N LEU A 228 -7.84 13.18 -10.88
CA LEU A 228 -7.72 12.42 -9.65
C LEU A 228 -7.22 11.02 -9.96
N ASN A 229 -6.39 10.51 -9.07
CA ASN A 229 -5.92 9.13 -9.10
C ASN A 229 -6.35 8.48 -7.80
N LEU A 230 -7.01 7.35 -7.91
CA LEU A 230 -7.64 6.66 -6.80
C LEU A 230 -7.25 5.18 -6.79
N ILE A 231 -7.42 4.54 -5.66
CA ILE A 231 -7.31 3.09 -5.51
C ILE A 231 -8.34 2.62 -4.49
N HIS A 232 -9.08 1.58 -4.80
CA HIS A 232 -9.97 0.97 -3.82
C HIS A 232 -9.14 0.32 -2.69
N VAL A 233 -9.62 0.40 -1.45
CA VAL A 233 -8.85 -0.12 -0.30
C VAL A 233 -8.58 -1.62 -0.40
N ASP A 234 -9.50 -2.41 -0.96
CA ASP A 234 -9.31 -3.85 -1.11
C ASP A 234 -8.23 -4.16 -2.16
N ASP A 235 -8.15 -3.34 -3.23
CA ASP A 235 -7.09 -3.44 -4.22
C ASP A 235 -5.74 -2.93 -3.66
N ALA A 236 -5.76 -1.94 -2.77
CA ALA A 236 -4.56 -1.54 -2.03
C ALA A 236 -4.06 -2.67 -1.11
N VAL A 237 -4.96 -3.44 -0.48
CA VAL A 237 -4.59 -4.65 0.26
C VAL A 237 -4.00 -5.69 -0.67
N ALA A 238 -4.64 -5.97 -1.82
CA ALA A 238 -4.13 -6.90 -2.82
C ALA A 238 -2.72 -6.51 -3.29
N ALA A 239 -2.45 -5.21 -3.48
CA ALA A 239 -1.13 -4.71 -3.84
C ALA A 239 -0.07 -4.97 -2.76
N VAL A 240 -0.41 -4.81 -1.46
CA VAL A 240 0.49 -5.16 -0.36
C VAL A 240 0.82 -6.65 -0.37
N LEU A 241 -0.18 -7.52 -0.51
CA LEU A 241 0.01 -8.97 -0.55
C LEU A 241 0.81 -9.42 -1.78
N ALA A 242 0.54 -8.83 -2.94
CA ALA A 242 1.27 -9.10 -4.18
C ALA A 242 2.74 -8.63 -4.06
N CYS A 243 2.98 -7.46 -3.47
CA CYS A 243 4.32 -6.94 -3.21
C CYS A 243 5.09 -7.84 -2.24
N GLU A 244 4.45 -8.33 -1.19
CA GLU A 244 5.06 -9.28 -0.27
C GLU A 244 5.56 -10.53 -0.98
N GLN A 245 4.76 -11.07 -1.90
CA GLN A 245 5.05 -12.33 -2.58
C GLN A 245 6.03 -12.17 -3.76
N ARG A 246 5.91 -11.08 -4.53
CA ARG A 246 6.56 -10.91 -5.85
C ARG A 246 7.38 -9.63 -5.99
N GLY A 247 7.31 -8.71 -5.01
CA GLY A 247 8.05 -7.46 -5.05
C GLY A 247 9.56 -7.69 -5.18
N GLN A 248 10.17 -7.10 -6.20
CA GLN A 248 11.62 -7.19 -6.38
C GLN A 248 12.32 -6.32 -5.32
N PRO A 249 13.43 -6.77 -4.73
CA PRO A 249 14.17 -6.02 -3.72
C PRO A 249 14.52 -4.61 -4.18
N GLY A 250 14.27 -3.61 -3.34
CA GLY A 250 14.58 -2.20 -3.61
C GLY A 250 13.59 -1.46 -4.51
N GLU A 251 12.65 -2.18 -5.12
CA GLU A 251 11.75 -1.60 -6.11
C GLU A 251 10.62 -0.76 -5.49
N THR A 252 10.23 0.25 -6.26
CA THR A 252 9.07 1.11 -6.01
C THR A 252 7.96 0.74 -6.99
N TYR A 253 6.70 0.73 -6.50
CA TYR A 253 5.51 0.47 -7.29
C TYR A 253 4.47 1.57 -7.08
N LEU A 254 3.95 2.13 -8.18
CA LEU A 254 2.84 3.09 -8.16
C LEU A 254 1.51 2.34 -8.24
N ILE A 255 0.69 2.49 -7.21
CA ILE A 255 -0.55 1.76 -7.04
C ILE A 255 -1.74 2.70 -7.22
N SER A 256 -2.48 2.51 -8.28
CA SER A 256 -3.68 3.26 -8.67
C SER A 256 -4.66 2.30 -9.33
N ASP A 257 -5.92 2.72 -9.49
CA ASP A 257 -6.83 2.06 -10.43
C ASP A 257 -6.38 2.27 -11.89
N ASP A 258 -7.04 1.59 -12.83
CA ASP A 258 -6.62 1.59 -14.24
C ASP A 258 -7.04 2.87 -14.99
N ARG A 259 -7.90 3.69 -14.36
CA ARG A 259 -8.47 4.87 -15.02
C ARG A 259 -8.40 6.11 -14.13
N PRO A 260 -7.40 6.99 -14.32
CA PRO A 260 -7.46 8.34 -13.76
C PRO A 260 -8.76 9.04 -14.16
N ILE A 261 -9.40 9.72 -13.23
CA ILE A 261 -10.72 10.34 -13.43
C ILE A 261 -10.64 11.86 -13.26
N ARG A 262 -11.47 12.62 -14.00
CA ARG A 262 -11.62 14.06 -13.75
C ARG A 262 -12.38 14.32 -12.46
N ARG A 263 -12.04 15.38 -11.72
CA ARG A 263 -12.76 15.76 -10.50
C ARG A 263 -14.25 15.97 -10.76
N GLU A 264 -14.61 16.62 -11.87
CA GLU A 264 -16.00 16.82 -12.25
C GLU A 264 -16.74 15.51 -12.49
N GLU A 265 -16.09 14.53 -13.12
CA GLU A 265 -16.65 13.18 -13.32
C GLU A 265 -16.84 12.46 -11.98
N TYR A 266 -15.82 12.48 -11.09
CA TYR A 266 -15.89 11.90 -9.76
C TYR A 266 -17.08 12.45 -8.95
N TYR A 267 -17.19 13.78 -8.88
CA TYR A 267 -18.27 14.39 -8.08
C TYR A 267 -19.65 14.23 -8.73
N SER A 268 -19.72 14.17 -10.07
CA SER A 268 -20.96 13.87 -10.78
C SER A 268 -21.43 12.43 -10.53
N LEU A 269 -20.50 11.45 -10.54
CA LEU A 269 -20.81 10.07 -10.16
C LEU A 269 -21.29 10.00 -8.71
N LEU A 270 -20.60 10.66 -7.80
CA LEU A 270 -20.97 10.69 -6.38
C LEU A 270 -22.32 11.35 -6.16
N ALA A 271 -22.59 12.49 -6.82
CA ALA A 271 -23.87 13.20 -6.74
C ALA A 271 -25.04 12.32 -7.21
N ARG A 272 -24.90 11.66 -8.38
CA ARG A 272 -25.92 10.70 -8.86
C ARG A 272 -26.16 9.57 -7.86
N LEU A 273 -25.10 9.00 -7.33
CA LEU A 273 -25.18 7.87 -6.39
C LEU A 273 -25.89 8.24 -5.07
N VAL A 274 -25.86 9.52 -4.66
CA VAL A 274 -26.47 9.99 -3.41
C VAL A 274 -27.78 10.79 -3.61
N GLY A 275 -28.24 10.93 -4.86
CA GLY A 275 -29.43 11.74 -5.18
C GLY A 275 -29.22 13.23 -4.93
N ALA A 276 -27.99 13.74 -5.10
CA ALA A 276 -27.66 15.15 -4.94
C ALA A 276 -27.75 15.90 -6.28
N PRO A 277 -27.89 17.24 -6.27
CA PRO A 277 -27.85 18.06 -7.48
C PRO A 277 -26.45 17.96 -8.14
N PRO A 278 -26.34 18.28 -9.46
CA PRO A 278 -25.07 18.30 -10.16
C PRO A 278 -24.05 19.21 -9.45
N PRO A 279 -22.78 18.79 -9.36
CA PRO A 279 -21.76 19.57 -8.67
C PRO A 279 -21.43 20.85 -9.45
N VAL A 280 -21.27 21.96 -8.73
CA VAL A 280 -20.81 23.25 -9.25
C VAL A 280 -19.38 23.48 -8.77
N PHE A 281 -18.46 23.84 -9.66
CA PHE A 281 -17.08 24.17 -9.32
C PHE A 281 -16.87 25.69 -9.35
N VAL A 282 -16.08 26.19 -8.37
CA VAL A 282 -15.66 27.60 -8.30
C VAL A 282 -14.13 27.67 -8.30
N ASP A 283 -13.59 28.31 -9.33
CA ASP A 283 -12.14 28.35 -9.55
C ASP A 283 -11.41 29.36 -8.65
N ASP A 284 -12.13 30.33 -8.05
CA ASP A 284 -11.58 31.45 -7.29
C ASP A 284 -11.02 31.08 -5.91
N GLN A 285 -11.22 29.86 -5.45
CA GLN A 285 -10.69 29.39 -4.18
C GLN A 285 -9.69 28.25 -4.39
N PRO A 286 -8.45 28.39 -3.90
CA PRO A 286 -7.54 27.27 -3.88
C PRO A 286 -8.19 26.12 -3.10
N ALA A 287 -8.21 24.92 -3.69
CA ALA A 287 -8.75 23.74 -3.03
C ALA A 287 -8.09 23.59 -1.67
N LYS A 288 -8.83 23.82 -0.58
CA LYS A 288 -8.32 23.75 0.82
C LYS A 288 -7.69 22.40 1.17
N ARG A 289 -7.95 21.37 0.37
CA ARG A 289 -7.41 19.99 0.53
C ARG A 289 -7.38 19.26 -0.81
N GLY A 290 -6.30 18.55 -1.06
CA GLY A 290 -6.26 17.43 -1.98
C GLY A 290 -5.41 17.63 -3.20
N SER A 291 -5.66 18.57 -4.08
CA SER A 291 -4.87 18.67 -5.30
C SER A 291 -3.80 19.77 -5.30
N GLY A 292 -3.88 20.77 -4.39
CA GLY A 292 -2.82 21.81 -4.25
C GLY A 292 -2.16 22.28 -5.55
N GLY A 293 -2.91 22.31 -6.68
CA GLY A 293 -2.36 22.51 -8.02
C GLY A 293 -1.87 21.24 -8.72
N LEU A 294 -1.87 20.08 -8.07
CA LEU A 294 -1.46 18.81 -8.70
C LEU A 294 -2.52 18.38 -9.72
N ASN A 295 -2.04 18.06 -10.91
CA ASN A 295 -2.89 17.59 -12.00
C ASN A 295 -2.07 16.61 -12.85
N LYS A 296 -2.13 15.32 -12.52
CA LYS A 296 -1.36 14.24 -13.15
C LYS A 296 -2.18 12.99 -13.28
N ARG A 297 -1.71 12.05 -14.10
CA ARG A 297 -2.30 10.71 -14.27
C ARG A 297 -1.29 9.67 -13.85
N CYS A 298 -1.64 8.80 -12.91
CA CYS A 298 -0.79 7.72 -12.42
C CYS A 298 -0.92 6.47 -13.29
N SER A 299 0.20 5.89 -13.69
CA SER A 299 0.28 4.62 -14.40
C SER A 299 0.64 3.50 -13.41
N ASN A 300 -0.20 2.48 -13.30
CA ASN A 300 0.02 1.31 -12.47
C ASN A 300 0.59 0.11 -13.26
N LYS A 301 1.07 0.34 -14.48
CA LYS A 301 1.52 -0.70 -15.40
C LYS A 301 2.59 -1.62 -14.80
N LYS A 302 3.56 -1.04 -14.07
CA LYS A 302 4.63 -1.81 -13.43
C LYS A 302 4.08 -2.78 -12.38
N ALA A 303 3.11 -2.33 -11.57
CA ALA A 303 2.47 -3.18 -10.57
C ALA A 303 1.72 -4.36 -11.21
N HIS A 304 1.02 -4.15 -12.32
CA HIS A 304 0.40 -5.24 -13.06
C HIS A 304 1.42 -6.26 -13.60
N VAL A 305 2.51 -5.78 -14.21
CA VAL A 305 3.51 -6.65 -14.86
C VAL A 305 4.35 -7.40 -13.84
N GLU A 306 4.94 -6.71 -12.87
CA GLU A 306 5.93 -7.30 -11.97
C GLU A 306 5.29 -7.95 -10.73
N LEU A 307 4.23 -7.35 -10.17
CA LEU A 307 3.53 -7.93 -9.04
C LEU A 307 2.41 -8.90 -9.48
N GLY A 308 2.05 -8.94 -10.76
CA GLY A 308 0.86 -9.66 -11.23
C GLY A 308 -0.40 -9.17 -10.53
N LEU A 309 -0.45 -7.85 -10.20
CA LEU A 309 -1.57 -7.27 -9.50
C LEU A 309 -2.81 -7.29 -10.39
N THR A 310 -3.88 -7.89 -9.91
CA THR A 310 -5.19 -7.86 -10.55
C THR A 310 -6.13 -7.06 -9.66
N LEU A 311 -6.76 -6.02 -10.21
CA LEU A 311 -7.69 -5.18 -9.48
C LEU A 311 -9.10 -5.76 -9.52
N THR A 312 -9.77 -5.75 -8.38
CA THR A 312 -11.22 -6.04 -8.28
C THR A 312 -12.03 -4.85 -8.76
N TYR A 313 -11.57 -3.65 -8.45
CA TYR A 313 -12.22 -2.38 -8.83
C TYR A 313 -11.29 -1.59 -9.76
N THR A 314 -11.28 -2.00 -11.02
CA THR A 314 -10.43 -1.41 -12.06
C THR A 314 -10.68 0.08 -12.31
N THR A 315 -11.86 0.57 -11.93
CA THR A 315 -12.25 1.99 -12.05
C THR A 315 -13.05 2.44 -10.84
N LEU A 316 -13.07 3.74 -10.59
CA LEU A 316 -13.94 4.33 -9.56
C LEU A 316 -15.41 3.94 -9.75
N THR A 317 -15.91 3.90 -10.99
CA THR A 317 -17.31 3.54 -11.28
C THR A 317 -17.66 2.15 -10.77
N ALA A 318 -16.73 1.20 -10.88
CA ALA A 318 -16.91 -0.16 -10.35
C ALA A 318 -16.85 -0.20 -8.81
N GLY A 319 -15.97 0.59 -8.19
CA GLY A 319 -15.74 0.53 -6.74
C GLY A 319 -16.62 1.44 -5.90
N LEU A 320 -17.18 2.50 -6.47
CA LEU A 320 -17.93 3.50 -5.71
C LEU A 320 -19.22 2.95 -5.05
N PRO A 321 -20.02 2.06 -5.69
CA PRO A 321 -21.16 1.42 -5.01
C PRO A 321 -20.72 0.64 -3.77
N HIS A 322 -19.68 -0.17 -3.85
CA HIS A 322 -19.15 -0.90 -2.69
C HIS A 322 -18.65 0.05 -1.59
N ALA A 323 -17.98 1.15 -1.96
CA ALA A 323 -17.53 2.16 -1.00
C ALA A 323 -18.69 2.76 -0.17
N ARG A 324 -19.92 2.72 -0.70
CA ARG A 324 -21.14 3.14 0.00
C ARG A 324 -21.84 2.03 0.80
N GLY A 325 -21.33 0.81 0.78
CA GLY A 325 -21.99 -0.35 1.39
C GLY A 325 -23.14 -0.92 0.55
N LEU A 326 -23.21 -0.58 -0.74
CA LEU A 326 -24.10 -1.22 -1.69
C LEU A 326 -23.42 -2.48 -2.25
N PRO A 327 -24.18 -3.54 -2.62
CA PRO A 327 -23.58 -4.70 -3.28
C PRO A 327 -22.89 -4.25 -4.56
N ALA A 328 -21.77 -4.91 -4.89
CA ALA A 328 -21.08 -4.68 -6.16
C ALA A 328 -22.07 -4.88 -7.32
N ALA A 329 -22.16 -3.92 -8.22
CA ALA A 329 -22.93 -4.12 -9.45
C ALA A 329 -22.33 -5.32 -10.19
N ALA A 330 -23.14 -6.31 -10.53
CA ALA A 330 -22.73 -7.40 -11.41
C ALA A 330 -22.18 -6.76 -12.68
N THR A 331 -20.94 -7.05 -13.02
CA THR A 331 -20.33 -6.60 -14.26
C THR A 331 -21.10 -7.24 -15.40
N SER A 332 -22.02 -6.50 -16.02
CA SER A 332 -22.58 -6.89 -17.31
C SER A 332 -21.46 -6.78 -18.35
N SER A 333 -20.87 -7.91 -18.65
CA SER A 333 -20.12 -8.10 -19.89
C SER A 333 -21.14 -8.03 -21.03
N ASP A 334 -21.31 -6.86 -21.62
CA ASP A 334 -21.70 -6.67 -23.03
C ASP A 334 -22.09 -5.20 -23.25
N GLU A 335 -21.15 -4.45 -23.76
CA GLU A 335 -21.36 -3.36 -24.70
C GLU A 335 -20.06 -3.17 -25.49
N SER A 336 -19.86 -4.03 -26.49
CA SER A 336 -18.97 -3.71 -27.60
C SER A 336 -19.63 -2.56 -28.40
N PRO A 337 -18.95 -1.42 -28.62
CA PRO A 337 -19.48 -0.41 -29.50
C PRO A 337 -19.55 -0.95 -30.92
N SER A 338 -20.75 -1.14 -31.44
CA SER A 338 -21.00 -1.41 -32.83
C SER A 338 -20.47 -0.26 -33.69
N ILE A 339 -19.48 -0.53 -34.51
CA ILE A 339 -18.98 0.38 -35.55
C ILE A 339 -20.06 0.45 -36.63
N PRO A 340 -20.59 1.64 -36.96
CA PRO A 340 -21.53 1.77 -38.08
C PRO A 340 -20.80 1.49 -39.41
N PRO A 341 -21.46 0.87 -40.39
CA PRO A 341 -20.85 0.55 -41.70
C PRO A 341 -20.53 1.84 -42.46
N THR A 342 -19.31 1.90 -43.00
CA THR A 342 -18.87 2.92 -43.93
C THR A 342 -19.71 2.87 -45.21
N ALA A 343 -20.29 4.01 -45.57
CA ALA A 343 -20.95 4.18 -46.87
C ALA A 343 -19.94 4.11 -48.00
N PRO A 344 -20.32 3.56 -49.18
CA PRO A 344 -19.43 3.52 -50.34
C PRO A 344 -19.26 4.91 -50.94
N ALA A 345 -18.02 5.21 -51.38
CA ALA A 345 -17.68 6.41 -52.11
C ALA A 345 -18.28 6.34 -53.52
N GLU A 346 -18.98 7.40 -53.93
CA GLU A 346 -19.15 7.80 -55.31
C GLU A 346 -18.16 8.92 -55.68
#